data_ef7b559d85787729d1a558636eedcf66
#
_entry.id   ef7b559d85787729d1a558636eedcf66
#
_cell.length_a   1.000
_cell.length_b   1.000
_cell.length_c   1.000
_cell.angle_alpha   90.00
_cell.angle_beta   90.00
_cell.angle_gamma   90.00
#
_symmetry.space_group_name_H-M   'P 1'
#
loop_
_entity.id
_entity.type
_entity.pdbx_description
1 polymer ?
#
loop_
_entity_poly.entity_id
_entity_poly.type
_entity_poly.pdbx_seq_one_letter_code
_entity_poly.pdbx_strand_id
1 'polypeptide(L)'
;MVLVRTIHVFIKLVPVILALRKDRILWIAHEGKGIDEKRFRRNAQRILNTCISLGPVFIKFGQWLSSRADILPQPYLEELSKLQDSVPAAPFDKVRPIIEKDIGKIEEKFDDLDQNSLSGASLGQVHRATKNGQQVIVKIKRPGIEKQVEKDLKVLMKIIPFAMKFVDSNLRFSIIPIMKQFADSIHEEMDYTKELDNLKKIKKNMKPYNNVIIPEVHDDYSTKNILTMEYIPGIKITNIEELDKKGIDRQQLVIDVHKVFFTMLLRHSIFHADPHPGNISVKDDGSLILYDFGMIGRLNNETRLRLVRLYLALVEKDPPRTVNAMDDLGMLAPDFNREVIEKGIDMSIKSMYGKKPDEMEVEALMSLANRTMSKFPFKLPKNLALYLRMSTIIEGIYHTHKVDFKFIKVLRQILEEESLIKDAYIEEIKHSFKRFAKTLDDTLTIAPEIKKFMDENRVLMQKNKRGSNTLLSGSILSGAVFFGSAFLFQSSETIGTIGIIASAAIMGICVAARNR
;
A
#
# COMPACT_ATOMS: atom_id res chain seq x y z
N MET A 1 0.37 35.53 -17.59
CA MET A 1 0.29 34.97 -16.22
C MET A 1 0.86 33.53 -16.09
N VAL A 2 0.54 32.58 -17.00
CA VAL A 2 1.09 31.20 -16.92
C VAL A 2 2.60 31.17 -17.16
N LEU A 3 3.13 31.93 -18.13
CA LEU A 3 4.56 31.97 -18.44
C LEU A 3 5.41 32.45 -17.24
N VAL A 4 5.01 33.52 -16.57
CA VAL A 4 5.69 34.04 -15.38
C VAL A 4 5.72 32.99 -14.25
N ARG A 5 4.59 32.30 -14.03
CA ARG A 5 4.51 31.20 -13.06
C ARG A 5 5.42 30.03 -13.44
N THR A 6 5.44 29.68 -14.73
CA THR A 6 6.31 28.62 -15.25
C THR A 6 7.80 28.95 -15.01
N ILE A 7 8.23 30.16 -15.29
CA ILE A 7 9.60 30.62 -15.06
C ILE A 7 9.94 30.57 -13.55
N HIS A 8 9.05 31.09 -12.71
CA HIS A 8 9.24 31.08 -11.26
C HIS A 8 9.39 29.66 -10.70
N VAL A 9 8.49 28.75 -11.10
CA VAL A 9 8.55 27.34 -10.69
C VAL A 9 9.81 26.66 -11.23
N PHE A 10 10.19 26.92 -12.47
CA PHE A 10 11.37 26.38 -13.10
C PHE A 10 12.66 26.75 -12.33
N ILE A 11 12.83 28.04 -12.01
CA ILE A 11 14.01 28.53 -11.28
C ILE A 11 14.12 27.87 -9.90
N LYS A 12 12.99 27.65 -9.21
CA LYS A 12 12.97 27.04 -7.88
C LYS A 12 13.12 25.51 -7.92
N LEU A 13 12.46 24.86 -8.86
CA LEU A 13 12.32 23.40 -8.87
C LEU A 13 13.49 22.68 -9.55
N VAL A 14 14.04 23.22 -10.64
CA VAL A 14 15.09 22.56 -11.41
C VAL A 14 16.37 22.32 -10.59
N PRO A 15 16.91 23.29 -9.82
CA PRO A 15 18.10 23.04 -9.01
C PRO A 15 17.89 21.91 -7.99
N VAL A 16 16.70 21.79 -7.46
CA VAL A 16 16.33 20.78 -6.45
C VAL A 16 16.23 19.40 -7.09
N ILE A 17 15.65 19.32 -8.28
CA ILE A 17 15.57 18.07 -9.07
C ILE A 17 16.98 17.59 -9.45
N LEU A 18 17.88 18.49 -9.84
CA LEU A 18 19.26 18.13 -10.17
C LEU A 18 20.05 17.64 -8.96
N ALA A 19 19.83 18.24 -7.78
CA ALA A 19 20.41 17.79 -6.53
C ALA A 19 19.89 16.38 -6.14
N LEU A 20 18.59 16.17 -6.23
CA LEU A 20 17.96 14.87 -6.00
C LEU A 20 18.52 13.79 -6.94
N ARG A 21 18.66 14.12 -8.23
CA ARG A 21 19.28 13.21 -9.20
C ARG A 21 20.65 12.74 -8.75
N LYS A 22 21.53 13.69 -8.39
CA LYS A 22 22.90 13.37 -7.95
C LYS A 22 22.88 12.47 -6.72
N ASP A 23 22.02 12.77 -5.76
CA ASP A 23 21.90 12.00 -4.53
C ASP A 23 21.29 10.62 -4.80
N ARG A 24 20.30 10.51 -5.68
CA ARG A 24 19.71 9.22 -6.06
C ARG A 24 20.72 8.30 -6.76
N ILE A 25 21.53 8.83 -7.66
CA ILE A 25 22.59 8.05 -8.32
C ILE A 25 23.58 7.53 -7.26
N LEU A 26 24.00 8.37 -6.32
CA LEU A 26 24.87 7.96 -5.22
C LEU A 26 24.21 6.94 -4.30
N TRP A 27 22.93 7.13 -3.98
CA TRP A 27 22.15 6.20 -3.17
C TRP A 27 22.11 4.80 -3.79
N ILE A 28 21.80 4.72 -5.09
CA ILE A 28 21.74 3.45 -5.83
C ILE A 28 23.14 2.82 -5.93
N ALA A 29 24.17 3.64 -6.24
CA ALA A 29 25.54 3.15 -6.42
C ALA A 29 26.15 2.57 -5.12
N HIS A 30 25.75 3.09 -3.97
CA HIS A 30 26.27 2.69 -2.65
C HIS A 30 25.26 1.91 -1.81
N GLU A 31 24.12 1.52 -2.40
CA GLU A 31 23.04 0.78 -1.70
C GLU A 31 22.60 1.46 -0.38
N GLY A 32 22.69 2.79 -0.33
CA GLY A 32 22.38 3.58 0.86
C GLY A 32 23.43 3.53 1.97
N LYS A 33 24.55 2.83 1.79
CA LYS A 33 25.63 2.70 2.78
C LYS A 33 26.76 3.71 2.52
N GLY A 34 27.36 4.24 3.59
CA GLY A 34 28.51 5.14 3.49
C GLY A 34 28.23 6.47 2.78
N ILE A 35 26.95 6.88 2.71
CA ILE A 35 26.53 8.15 2.13
C ILE A 35 26.67 9.29 3.16
N ASP A 36 26.87 10.50 2.68
CA ASP A 36 26.79 11.71 3.50
C ASP A 36 25.30 12.03 3.81
N GLU A 37 24.79 11.41 4.87
CA GLU A 37 23.39 11.57 5.30
C GLU A 37 23.04 13.04 5.57
N LYS A 38 23.99 13.84 6.12
CA LYS A 38 23.78 15.27 6.37
C LYS A 38 23.53 16.04 5.07
N ARG A 39 24.22 15.67 4.01
CA ARG A 39 24.00 16.25 2.69
C ARG A 39 22.62 15.87 2.13
N PHE A 40 22.24 14.59 2.23
CA PHE A 40 20.94 14.11 1.76
C PHE A 40 19.81 14.83 2.49
N ARG A 41 19.86 14.91 3.83
CA ARG A 41 18.86 15.64 4.64
C ARG A 41 18.79 17.12 4.28
N ARG A 42 19.91 17.78 4.10
CA ARG A 42 19.96 19.19 3.68
C ARG A 42 19.30 19.40 2.31
N ASN A 43 19.56 18.52 1.34
CA ASN A 43 18.93 18.62 0.03
C ASN A 43 17.43 18.30 0.10
N ALA A 44 17.03 17.33 0.89
CA ALA A 44 15.63 17.01 1.15
C ALA A 44 14.90 18.21 1.79
N GLN A 45 15.50 18.86 2.78
CA GLN A 45 14.99 20.09 3.40
C GLN A 45 14.83 21.24 2.39
N ARG A 46 15.74 21.34 1.40
CA ARG A 46 15.58 22.32 0.31
C ARG A 46 14.37 22.02 -0.56
N ILE A 47 14.06 20.73 -0.84
CA ILE A 47 12.84 20.34 -1.57
C ILE A 47 11.62 20.73 -0.75
N LEU A 48 11.58 20.36 0.54
CA LEU A 48 10.49 20.69 1.44
C LEU A 48 10.20 22.20 1.43
N ASN A 49 11.23 23.03 1.66
CA ASN A 49 11.09 24.49 1.66
C ASN A 49 10.64 25.04 0.29
N THR A 50 11.10 24.43 -0.79
CA THR A 50 10.67 24.77 -2.16
C THR A 50 9.18 24.47 -2.34
N CYS A 51 8.71 23.30 -1.94
CA CYS A 51 7.30 22.95 -2.00
C CYS A 51 6.43 23.95 -1.21
N ILE A 52 6.82 24.28 0.02
CA ILE A 52 6.12 25.28 0.85
C ILE A 52 6.06 26.64 0.12
N SER A 53 7.19 27.11 -0.40
CA SER A 53 7.28 28.42 -1.06
C SER A 53 6.52 28.52 -2.38
N LEU A 54 6.27 27.39 -3.04
CA LEU A 54 5.52 27.31 -4.30
C LEU A 54 4.00 27.20 -4.07
N GLY A 55 3.58 26.80 -2.87
CA GLY A 55 2.18 26.82 -2.44
C GLY A 55 1.47 25.46 -2.51
N PRO A 56 0.13 25.47 -2.37
CA PRO A 56 -0.68 24.29 -2.06
C PRO A 56 -0.45 23.06 -2.93
N VAL A 57 -0.42 23.25 -4.25
CA VAL A 57 -0.24 22.14 -5.21
C VAL A 57 1.13 21.46 -5.03
N PHE A 58 2.17 22.25 -4.76
CA PHE A 58 3.52 21.71 -4.56
C PHE A 58 3.67 21.08 -3.19
N ILE A 59 2.97 21.58 -2.16
CA ILE A 59 2.88 20.93 -0.85
C ILE A 59 2.26 19.54 -1.03
N LYS A 60 1.12 19.43 -1.71
CA LYS A 60 0.48 18.15 -2.02
C LYS A 60 1.36 17.24 -2.88
N PHE A 61 2.08 17.80 -3.84
CA PHE A 61 3.04 17.04 -4.64
C PHE A 61 4.17 16.47 -3.80
N GLY A 62 4.72 17.25 -2.88
CA GLY A 62 5.75 16.79 -1.93
C GLY A 62 5.22 15.73 -0.96
N GLN A 63 4.02 15.91 -0.41
CA GLN A 63 3.34 14.90 0.42
C GLN A 63 3.10 13.60 -0.37
N TRP A 64 2.64 13.71 -1.61
CA TRP A 64 2.45 12.55 -2.46
C TRP A 64 3.77 11.84 -2.78
N LEU A 65 4.85 12.61 -3.06
CA LEU A 65 6.18 12.06 -3.26
C LEU A 65 6.76 11.38 -2.00
N SER A 66 6.44 11.85 -0.78
CA SER A 66 6.91 11.25 0.47
C SER A 66 6.44 9.81 0.67
N SER A 67 5.41 9.37 -0.04
CA SER A 67 4.92 7.98 -0.04
C SER A 67 5.54 7.09 -1.12
N ARG A 68 6.50 7.61 -1.92
CA ARG A 68 7.03 6.95 -3.11
C ARG A 68 8.48 6.52 -2.90
N ALA A 69 8.66 5.45 -2.11
CA ALA A 69 9.98 4.84 -1.85
C ALA A 69 10.67 4.29 -3.13
N ASP A 70 9.90 4.06 -4.18
CA ASP A 70 10.39 3.68 -5.51
C ASP A 70 11.08 4.86 -6.25
N ILE A 71 10.80 6.09 -5.86
CA ILE A 71 11.33 7.30 -6.50
C ILE A 71 12.41 7.96 -5.65
N LEU A 72 12.21 8.06 -4.34
CA LEU A 72 13.02 8.85 -3.44
C LEU A 72 13.86 8.00 -2.47
N PRO A 73 15.12 8.39 -2.19
CA PRO A 73 15.91 7.85 -1.10
C PRO A 73 15.26 8.07 0.26
N GLN A 74 15.50 7.16 1.22
CA GLN A 74 14.90 7.20 2.56
C GLN A 74 15.00 8.56 3.27
N PRO A 75 16.15 9.27 3.31
CA PRO A 75 16.22 10.58 3.96
C PRO A 75 15.28 11.64 3.36
N TYR A 76 14.94 11.51 2.07
CA TYR A 76 14.00 12.40 1.39
C TYR A 76 12.54 12.08 1.78
N LEU A 77 12.20 10.81 1.90
CA LEU A 77 10.86 10.39 2.36
C LEU A 77 10.59 10.93 3.76
N GLU A 78 11.56 10.78 4.68
CA GLU A 78 11.47 11.27 6.05
C GLU A 78 11.31 12.79 6.13
N GLU A 79 12.09 13.56 5.36
CA GLU A 79 11.96 15.01 5.37
C GLU A 79 10.65 15.49 4.72
N LEU A 80 10.24 14.92 3.60
CA LEU A 80 9.02 15.31 2.92
C LEU A 80 7.75 14.88 3.68
N SER A 81 7.81 13.83 4.50
CA SER A 81 6.70 13.45 5.37
C SER A 81 6.36 14.51 6.42
N LYS A 82 7.29 15.45 6.69
CA LYS A 82 7.06 16.61 7.58
C LYS A 82 6.22 17.72 6.92
N LEU A 83 5.94 17.62 5.60
CA LEU A 83 5.04 18.57 4.94
C LEU A 83 3.65 18.47 5.55
N GLN A 84 3.27 19.49 6.30
CA GLN A 84 1.93 19.62 6.86
C GLN A 84 1.02 20.41 5.92
N ASP A 85 -0.26 20.11 5.97
CA ASP A 85 -1.29 20.84 5.21
C ASP A 85 -1.60 22.24 5.80
N SER A 86 -0.83 22.71 6.77
CA SER A 86 -1.06 24.02 7.38
C SER A 86 -0.67 25.16 6.46
N VAL A 87 -1.63 25.62 5.69
CA VAL A 87 -1.54 26.85 4.90
C VAL A 87 -2.43 27.91 5.58
N PRO A 88 -1.99 29.16 5.77
CA PRO A 88 -2.84 30.19 6.37
C PRO A 88 -4.22 30.25 5.71
N ALA A 89 -5.28 30.27 6.51
CA ALA A 89 -6.65 30.32 6.01
C ALA A 89 -6.90 31.59 5.15
N ALA A 90 -7.78 31.47 4.19
CA ALA A 90 -8.26 32.65 3.47
C ALA A 90 -9.20 33.48 4.36
N PRO A 91 -9.23 34.81 4.23
CA PRO A 91 -10.20 35.65 4.93
C PRO A 91 -11.64 35.19 4.72
N PHE A 92 -12.45 35.25 5.77
CA PHE A 92 -13.83 34.73 5.75
C PHE A 92 -14.70 35.40 4.66
N ASP A 93 -14.54 36.70 4.43
CA ASP A 93 -15.25 37.42 3.38
C ASP A 93 -15.07 36.81 1.98
N LYS A 94 -13.97 36.11 1.73
CA LYS A 94 -13.74 35.41 0.45
C LYS A 94 -14.33 34.00 0.44
N VAL A 95 -14.61 33.42 1.58
CA VAL A 95 -15.14 32.06 1.75
C VAL A 95 -16.68 32.10 1.81
N ARG A 96 -17.24 33.11 2.47
CA ARG A 96 -18.69 33.32 2.60
C ARG A 96 -19.45 33.16 1.27
N PRO A 97 -19.03 33.77 0.15
CA PRO A 97 -19.74 33.62 -1.13
C PRO A 97 -19.77 32.18 -1.64
N ILE A 98 -18.81 31.33 -1.30
CA ILE A 98 -18.79 29.91 -1.67
C ILE A 98 -19.88 29.17 -0.89
N ILE A 99 -19.99 29.43 0.41
CA ILE A 99 -21.00 28.83 1.27
C ILE A 99 -22.40 29.22 0.78
N GLU A 100 -22.62 30.52 0.64
CA GLU A 100 -23.95 31.05 0.28
C GLU A 100 -24.41 30.63 -1.11
N LYS A 101 -23.48 30.48 -2.05
CA LYS A 101 -23.76 29.98 -3.41
C LYS A 101 -24.18 28.50 -3.39
N ASP A 102 -23.54 27.68 -2.56
CA ASP A 102 -23.68 26.23 -2.61
C ASP A 102 -24.83 25.72 -1.72
N ILE A 103 -25.01 26.29 -0.54
CA ILE A 103 -26.00 25.82 0.45
C ILE A 103 -27.02 26.88 0.90
N GLY A 104 -26.90 28.12 0.46
CA GLY A 104 -27.78 29.24 0.83
C GLY A 104 -27.21 30.09 1.96
N LYS A 105 -27.96 31.10 2.39
CA LYS A 105 -27.49 32.06 3.40
C LYS A 105 -27.07 31.38 4.69
N ILE A 106 -25.94 31.80 5.23
CA ILE A 106 -25.35 31.19 6.43
C ILE A 106 -26.32 31.25 7.60
N GLU A 107 -26.96 32.41 7.79
CA GLU A 107 -27.88 32.67 8.89
C GLU A 107 -29.17 31.83 8.84
N GLU A 108 -29.51 31.28 7.67
CA GLU A 108 -30.65 30.37 7.47
C GLU A 108 -30.26 28.90 7.67
N LYS A 109 -28.95 28.60 7.59
CA LYS A 109 -28.43 27.22 7.58
C LYS A 109 -27.79 26.84 8.90
N PHE A 110 -27.15 27.77 9.58
CA PHE A 110 -26.45 27.53 10.84
C PHE A 110 -26.96 28.50 11.91
N ASP A 111 -27.07 28.02 13.14
CA ASP A 111 -27.37 28.84 14.31
C ASP A 111 -26.25 29.83 14.57
N ASP A 112 -25.00 29.36 14.36
CA ASP A 112 -23.77 30.14 14.43
C ASP A 112 -22.70 29.52 13.54
N LEU A 113 -21.83 30.33 12.94
CA LEU A 113 -20.64 29.87 12.19
C LEU A 113 -19.46 30.77 12.53
N ASP A 114 -18.47 30.19 13.18
CA ASP A 114 -17.24 30.91 13.56
C ASP A 114 -16.49 31.36 12.29
N GLN A 115 -16.31 32.67 12.17
CA GLN A 115 -15.59 33.27 11.05
C GLN A 115 -14.08 32.98 11.12
N ASN A 116 -13.55 32.68 12.31
CA ASN A 116 -12.17 32.25 12.46
C ASN A 116 -12.06 30.77 12.12
N SER A 117 -11.18 30.45 11.19
CA SER A 117 -10.97 29.04 10.84
C SER A 117 -10.30 28.28 11.99
N LEU A 118 -10.80 27.09 12.28
CA LEU A 118 -10.18 26.13 13.19
C LEU A 118 -8.83 25.66 12.65
N SER A 119 -8.74 25.46 11.33
CA SER A 119 -7.55 24.99 10.63
C SER A 119 -7.59 25.43 9.17
N GLY A 120 -6.43 25.81 8.64
CA GLY A 120 -6.23 25.99 7.21
C GLY A 120 -5.53 24.75 6.61
N ALA A 121 -6.13 24.18 5.56
CA ALA A 121 -5.53 23.09 4.78
C ALA A 121 -5.02 23.59 3.44
N SER A 122 -4.26 22.77 2.70
CA SER A 122 -3.72 23.15 1.39
C SER A 122 -4.81 23.49 0.37
N LEU A 123 -5.90 22.72 0.32
CA LEU A 123 -6.98 22.89 -0.64
C LEU A 123 -8.26 23.50 -0.05
N GLY A 124 -8.37 23.56 1.28
CA GLY A 124 -9.56 24.04 1.98
C GLY A 124 -9.24 24.71 3.31
N GLN A 125 -10.26 24.99 4.09
CA GLN A 125 -10.19 25.43 5.47
C GLN A 125 -11.40 24.90 6.24
N VAL A 126 -11.27 24.79 7.56
CA VAL A 126 -12.27 24.19 8.43
C VAL A 126 -12.77 25.26 9.41
N HIS A 127 -14.08 25.37 9.53
CA HIS A 127 -14.74 26.27 10.49
C HIS A 127 -15.61 25.45 11.46
N ARG A 128 -15.77 25.95 12.68
CA ARG A 128 -16.81 25.46 13.58
C ARG A 128 -18.13 26.13 13.26
N ALA A 129 -19.21 25.38 13.43
CA ALA A 129 -20.55 25.91 13.35
C ALA A 129 -21.45 25.17 14.33
N THR A 130 -22.61 25.77 14.63
CA THR A 130 -23.71 25.14 15.36
C THR A 130 -24.89 25.00 14.44
N LYS A 131 -25.48 23.83 14.40
CA LYS A 131 -26.65 23.51 13.59
C LYS A 131 -27.68 22.79 14.43
N ASN A 132 -28.85 23.40 14.63
CA ASN A 132 -29.91 22.86 15.47
C ASN A 132 -29.40 22.47 16.88
N GLY A 133 -28.55 23.32 17.46
CA GLY A 133 -27.92 23.08 18.76
C GLY A 133 -26.77 22.07 18.78
N GLN A 134 -26.46 21.42 17.67
CA GLN A 134 -25.36 20.47 17.56
C GLN A 134 -24.09 21.14 16.99
N GLN A 135 -22.95 20.82 17.57
CA GLN A 135 -21.65 21.28 17.06
C GLN A 135 -21.27 20.51 15.79
N VAL A 136 -20.94 21.24 14.74
CA VAL A 136 -20.48 20.70 13.45
C VAL A 136 -19.20 21.38 13.01
N ILE A 137 -18.44 20.73 12.15
CA ILE A 137 -17.36 21.32 11.38
C ILE A 137 -17.76 21.43 9.93
N VAL A 138 -17.39 22.56 9.34
CA VAL A 138 -17.66 22.88 7.95
C VAL A 138 -16.29 23.02 7.26
N LYS A 139 -15.95 22.04 6.41
CA LYS A 139 -14.76 22.03 5.57
C LYS A 139 -15.12 22.70 4.25
N ILE A 140 -14.43 23.79 3.89
CA ILE A 140 -14.77 24.64 2.77
C ILE A 140 -13.57 24.75 1.85
N LYS A 141 -13.78 24.57 0.58
CA LYS A 141 -12.75 24.71 -0.45
C LYS A 141 -12.21 26.14 -0.50
N ARG A 142 -10.92 26.31 -0.72
CA ARG A 142 -10.31 27.64 -0.83
C ARG A 142 -10.85 28.41 -2.05
N PRO A 143 -11.06 29.71 -1.93
CA PRO A 143 -11.44 30.55 -3.05
C PRO A 143 -10.41 30.47 -4.19
N GLY A 144 -10.88 30.12 -5.39
CA GLY A 144 -10.06 30.07 -6.60
C GLY A 144 -9.04 28.93 -6.67
N ILE A 145 -9.07 27.96 -5.75
CA ILE A 145 -8.10 26.85 -5.70
C ILE A 145 -8.16 25.98 -6.97
N GLU A 146 -9.33 25.74 -7.54
CA GLU A 146 -9.47 24.96 -8.77
C GLU A 146 -8.65 25.56 -9.92
N LYS A 147 -8.77 26.89 -10.13
CA LYS A 147 -7.99 27.61 -11.15
C LYS A 147 -6.49 27.57 -10.86
N GLN A 148 -6.11 27.63 -9.59
CA GLN A 148 -4.71 27.53 -9.19
C GLN A 148 -4.16 26.13 -9.43
N VAL A 149 -4.89 25.08 -9.07
CA VAL A 149 -4.52 23.68 -9.28
C VAL A 149 -4.33 23.42 -10.78
N GLU A 150 -5.31 23.77 -11.61
CA GLU A 150 -5.19 23.60 -13.07
C GLU A 150 -3.97 24.29 -13.65
N LYS A 151 -3.69 25.52 -13.20
CA LYS A 151 -2.52 26.28 -13.63
C LYS A 151 -1.22 25.61 -13.20
N ASP A 152 -1.12 25.20 -11.94
CA ASP A 152 0.11 24.63 -11.38
C ASP A 152 0.34 23.20 -11.90
N LEU A 153 -0.71 22.39 -12.13
CA LEU A 153 -0.62 21.09 -12.81
C LEU A 153 -0.09 21.25 -14.24
N LYS A 154 -0.61 22.22 -15.01
CA LYS A 154 -0.09 22.52 -16.36
C LYS A 154 1.39 22.89 -16.35
N VAL A 155 1.83 23.62 -15.32
CA VAL A 155 3.24 23.98 -15.13
C VAL A 155 4.07 22.75 -14.79
N LEU A 156 3.62 21.92 -13.85
CA LEU A 156 4.29 20.67 -13.47
C LEU A 156 4.42 19.71 -14.65
N MET A 157 3.34 19.50 -15.41
CA MET A 157 3.33 18.62 -16.60
C MET A 157 4.29 19.09 -17.71
N LYS A 158 4.67 20.36 -17.74
CA LYS A 158 5.69 20.90 -18.66
C LYS A 158 7.10 20.78 -18.10
N ILE A 159 7.29 21.10 -16.83
CA ILE A 159 8.63 21.20 -16.22
C ILE A 159 9.19 19.81 -15.90
N ILE A 160 8.38 18.91 -15.35
CA ILE A 160 8.88 17.60 -14.88
C ILE A 160 9.38 16.74 -16.04
N PRO A 161 8.68 16.55 -17.16
CA PRO A 161 9.21 15.82 -18.29
C PRO A 161 10.48 16.43 -18.88
N PHE A 162 10.60 17.78 -18.86
CA PHE A 162 11.81 18.47 -19.27
C PHE A 162 12.97 18.18 -18.32
N ALA A 163 12.76 18.32 -17.02
CA ALA A 163 13.75 18.05 -15.99
C ALA A 163 14.20 16.57 -16.02
N MET A 164 13.27 15.66 -16.30
CA MET A 164 13.56 14.23 -16.38
C MET A 164 14.38 13.81 -17.62
N LYS A 165 14.53 14.67 -18.64
CA LYS A 165 15.51 14.44 -19.71
C LYS A 165 16.94 14.39 -19.16
N PHE A 166 17.18 15.04 -18.05
CA PHE A 166 18.47 15.06 -17.34
C PHE A 166 18.55 14.01 -16.23
N VAL A 167 17.52 13.20 -16.01
CA VAL A 167 17.45 12.13 -15.02
C VAL A 167 17.49 10.77 -15.73
N ASP A 168 17.74 9.72 -14.96
CA ASP A 168 17.91 8.34 -15.41
C ASP A 168 16.86 7.90 -16.45
N SER A 169 17.34 7.20 -17.50
CA SER A 169 16.50 6.69 -18.60
C SER A 169 15.37 5.78 -18.12
N ASN A 170 15.57 5.02 -17.05
CA ASN A 170 14.58 4.10 -16.48
C ASN A 170 13.37 4.82 -15.87
N LEU A 171 13.55 6.05 -15.38
CA LEU A 171 12.45 6.86 -14.84
C LEU A 171 11.66 7.62 -15.90
N ARG A 172 12.23 7.83 -17.08
CA ARG A 172 11.55 8.60 -18.15
C ARG A 172 10.22 7.97 -18.55
N PHE A 173 10.17 6.65 -18.66
CA PHE A 173 8.96 5.94 -19.07
C PHE A 173 7.88 5.91 -17.99
N SER A 174 8.26 6.10 -16.73
CA SER A 174 7.34 6.07 -15.59
C SER A 174 6.78 7.43 -15.20
N ILE A 175 7.44 8.55 -15.58
CA ILE A 175 7.10 9.88 -15.05
C ILE A 175 5.73 10.40 -15.52
N ILE A 176 5.36 10.17 -16.77
CA ILE A 176 4.06 10.63 -17.29
C ILE A 176 2.90 9.92 -16.61
N PRO A 177 2.89 8.58 -16.49
CA PRO A 177 1.90 7.87 -15.67
C PRO A 177 1.86 8.36 -14.22
N ILE A 178 3.03 8.61 -13.61
CA ILE A 178 3.18 9.11 -12.24
C ILE A 178 2.53 10.49 -12.09
N MET A 179 2.81 11.40 -13.01
CA MET A 179 2.22 12.75 -13.00
C MET A 179 0.72 12.73 -13.24
N LYS A 180 0.24 11.83 -14.10
CA LYS A 180 -1.20 11.65 -14.31
C LYS A 180 -1.88 11.15 -13.03
N GLN A 181 -1.28 10.18 -12.36
CA GLN A 181 -1.80 9.66 -11.09
C GLN A 181 -1.86 10.76 -10.02
N PHE A 182 -0.85 11.63 -9.94
CA PHE A 182 -0.88 12.79 -9.04
C PHE A 182 -2.00 13.77 -9.41
N ALA A 183 -2.15 14.10 -10.71
CA ALA A 183 -3.22 14.99 -11.18
C ALA A 183 -4.61 14.43 -10.86
N ASP A 184 -4.82 13.14 -11.09
CA ASP A 184 -6.08 12.45 -10.76
C ASP A 184 -6.34 12.51 -9.23
N SER A 185 -5.32 12.26 -8.41
CA SER A 185 -5.41 12.29 -6.94
C SER A 185 -5.81 13.68 -6.41
N ILE A 186 -5.19 14.76 -6.92
CA ILE A 186 -5.52 16.12 -6.47
C ILE A 186 -6.91 16.56 -6.92
N HIS A 187 -7.37 16.12 -8.10
CA HIS A 187 -8.73 16.36 -8.55
C HIS A 187 -9.77 15.62 -7.69
N GLU A 188 -9.44 14.39 -7.26
CA GLU A 188 -10.29 13.65 -6.33
C GLU A 188 -10.40 14.33 -4.98
N GLU A 189 -9.28 14.84 -4.45
CA GLU A 189 -9.24 15.55 -3.16
C GLU A 189 -9.97 16.91 -3.19
N MET A 190 -10.09 17.52 -4.38
CA MET A 190 -10.90 18.74 -4.56
C MET A 190 -12.40 18.49 -4.63
N ASP A 191 -12.87 17.26 -4.61
CA ASP A 191 -14.29 16.94 -4.70
C ASP A 191 -14.79 16.35 -3.38
N TYR A 192 -15.35 17.21 -2.52
CA TYR A 192 -15.80 16.79 -1.20
C TYR A 192 -16.98 15.82 -1.23
N THR A 193 -17.70 15.66 -2.35
CA THR A 193 -18.70 14.60 -2.47
C THR A 193 -18.06 13.22 -2.43
N LYS A 194 -16.82 13.08 -2.92
CA LYS A 194 -16.06 11.84 -2.83
C LYS A 194 -15.62 11.55 -1.40
N GLU A 195 -15.17 12.57 -0.66
CA GLU A 195 -14.79 12.42 0.75
C GLU A 195 -16.01 12.02 1.59
N LEU A 196 -17.18 12.63 1.35
CA LEU A 196 -18.45 12.29 1.95
C LEU A 196 -18.83 10.83 1.69
N ASP A 197 -18.76 10.38 0.44
CA ASP A 197 -19.05 9.00 0.06
C ASP A 197 -18.09 7.99 0.72
N ASN A 198 -16.80 8.34 0.79
CA ASN A 198 -15.77 7.53 1.43
C ASN A 198 -16.05 7.38 2.92
N LEU A 199 -16.34 8.50 3.60
CA LEU A 199 -16.68 8.54 5.02
C LEU A 199 -17.88 7.62 5.31
N LYS A 200 -18.99 7.75 4.56
CA LYS A 200 -20.18 6.91 4.72
C LYS A 200 -19.86 5.42 4.57
N LYS A 201 -19.05 5.06 3.58
CA LYS A 201 -18.65 3.67 3.33
C LYS A 201 -17.79 3.13 4.48
N ILE A 202 -16.80 3.90 4.94
CA ILE A 202 -15.94 3.48 6.05
C ILE A 202 -16.76 3.41 7.34
N LYS A 203 -17.63 4.40 7.61
CA LYS A 203 -18.54 4.38 8.77
C LYS A 203 -19.41 3.12 8.79
N LYS A 204 -20.01 2.77 7.64
CA LYS A 204 -20.79 1.53 7.51
C LYS A 204 -19.96 0.28 7.81
N ASN A 205 -18.73 0.22 7.28
CA ASN A 205 -17.83 -0.92 7.49
C ASN A 205 -17.37 -1.04 8.94
N MET A 206 -17.15 0.10 9.62
CA MET A 206 -16.63 0.15 10.99
C MET A 206 -17.74 0.15 12.05
N LYS A 207 -19.01 0.13 11.67
CA LYS A 207 -20.15 0.09 12.61
C LYS A 207 -20.08 -1.04 13.66
N PRO A 208 -19.55 -2.25 13.36
CA PRO A 208 -19.41 -3.32 14.35
C PRO A 208 -18.34 -3.07 15.42
N TYR A 209 -17.45 -2.07 15.23
CA TYR A 209 -16.29 -1.82 16.08
C TYR A 209 -16.54 -0.62 17.00
N ASN A 210 -16.63 -0.87 18.31
CA ASN A 210 -16.99 0.16 19.29
C ASN A 210 -15.84 1.10 19.67
N ASN A 211 -14.60 0.74 19.33
CA ASN A 211 -13.39 1.50 19.66
C ASN A 211 -13.01 2.53 18.59
N VAL A 212 -13.86 2.76 17.58
CA VAL A 212 -13.65 3.78 16.55
C VAL A 212 -14.92 4.56 16.29
N ILE A 213 -14.80 5.88 16.28
CA ILE A 213 -15.89 6.81 16.06
C ILE A 213 -15.63 7.55 14.75
N ILE A 214 -16.60 7.54 13.86
CA ILE A 214 -16.57 8.25 12.60
C ILE A 214 -17.74 9.24 12.59
N PRO A 215 -17.48 10.55 12.39
CA PRO A 215 -18.49 11.59 12.44
C PRO A 215 -19.70 11.31 11.55
N GLU A 216 -20.87 11.80 11.94
CA GLU A 216 -22.02 11.89 11.03
C GLU A 216 -21.80 12.99 10.00
N VAL A 217 -22.27 12.76 8.78
CA VAL A 217 -22.23 13.78 7.72
C VAL A 217 -23.63 14.34 7.47
N HIS A 218 -23.68 15.61 7.13
CA HIS A 218 -24.90 16.31 6.79
C HIS A 218 -24.98 16.51 5.27
N ASP A 219 -25.70 15.62 4.58
CA ASP A 219 -25.80 15.62 3.11
C ASP A 219 -26.34 16.94 2.55
N ASP A 220 -27.42 17.46 3.13
CA ASP A 220 -28.07 18.72 2.71
C ASP A 220 -27.18 19.96 2.91
N TYR A 221 -26.07 19.81 3.64
CA TYR A 221 -25.07 20.85 3.94
C TYR A 221 -23.71 20.51 3.35
N SER A 222 -23.69 19.55 2.42
CA SER A 222 -22.46 19.09 1.77
C SER A 222 -22.60 19.14 0.26
N THR A 223 -21.58 19.63 -0.42
CA THR A 223 -21.54 19.80 -1.88
C THR A 223 -20.14 19.43 -2.37
N LYS A 224 -19.88 19.64 -3.65
CA LYS A 224 -18.52 19.52 -4.19
C LYS A 224 -17.51 20.45 -3.49
N ASN A 225 -17.95 21.58 -2.94
CA ASN A 225 -17.08 22.60 -2.36
C ASN A 225 -17.15 22.69 -0.84
N ILE A 226 -18.10 22.03 -0.22
CA ILE A 226 -18.39 22.10 1.21
C ILE A 226 -18.64 20.68 1.74
N LEU A 227 -18.02 20.32 2.88
CA LEU A 227 -18.32 19.12 3.61
C LEU A 227 -18.64 19.48 5.04
N THR A 228 -19.86 19.17 5.47
CA THR A 228 -20.34 19.42 6.83
C THR A 228 -20.49 18.09 7.56
N MET A 229 -19.86 17.99 8.72
CA MET A 229 -19.89 16.79 9.55
C MET A 229 -19.95 17.14 11.03
N GLU A 230 -20.38 16.20 11.84
CA GLU A 230 -20.40 16.28 13.29
C GLU A 230 -19.01 16.66 13.85
N TYR A 231 -19.00 17.56 14.82
CA TYR A 231 -17.81 17.83 15.63
C TYR A 231 -17.80 16.97 16.87
N ILE A 232 -16.80 16.10 16.98
CA ILE A 232 -16.63 15.23 18.14
C ILE A 232 -15.38 15.72 18.90
N PRO A 233 -15.50 16.24 20.11
CA PRO A 233 -14.34 16.65 20.89
C PRO A 233 -13.45 15.45 21.24
N GLY A 234 -12.14 15.65 21.15
CA GLY A 234 -11.17 14.62 21.47
C GLY A 234 -9.76 15.19 21.59
N ILE A 235 -8.90 14.45 22.25
CA ILE A 235 -7.49 14.75 22.46
C ILE A 235 -6.72 14.30 21.22
N LYS A 236 -5.86 15.16 20.66
CA LYS A 236 -4.99 14.75 19.56
C LYS A 236 -4.13 13.57 19.99
N ILE A 237 -4.01 12.55 19.15
CA ILE A 237 -3.24 11.34 19.46
C ILE A 237 -1.75 11.65 19.78
N THR A 238 -1.23 12.77 19.32
CA THR A 238 0.14 13.23 19.61
C THR A 238 0.29 14.00 20.91
N ASN A 239 -0.82 14.39 21.56
CA ASN A 239 -0.78 15.12 22.84
C ASN A 239 -0.64 14.15 24.01
N ILE A 240 0.57 13.58 24.15
CA ILE A 240 0.89 12.55 25.15
C ILE A 240 0.58 13.02 26.58
N GLU A 241 0.88 14.29 26.91
CA GLU A 241 0.66 14.82 28.25
C GLU A 241 -0.82 14.83 28.64
N GLU A 242 -1.69 15.19 27.70
CA GLU A 242 -3.13 15.22 27.95
C GLU A 242 -3.73 13.81 28.01
N LEU A 243 -3.25 12.89 27.15
CA LEU A 243 -3.63 11.49 27.21
C LEU A 243 -3.26 10.86 28.55
N ASP A 244 -2.04 11.10 29.03
CA ASP A 244 -1.57 10.61 30.34
C ASP A 244 -2.38 11.21 31.51
N LYS A 245 -2.69 12.52 31.45
CA LYS A 245 -3.56 13.18 32.45
C LYS A 245 -4.96 12.59 32.53
N LYS A 246 -5.49 12.11 31.39
CA LYS A 246 -6.80 11.45 31.30
C LYS A 246 -6.75 9.96 31.64
N GLY A 247 -5.56 9.41 31.93
CA GLY A 247 -5.38 8.01 32.25
C GLY A 247 -5.55 7.07 31.06
N ILE A 248 -5.37 7.56 29.84
CA ILE A 248 -5.46 6.72 28.63
C ILE A 248 -4.24 5.80 28.55
N ASP A 249 -4.49 4.49 28.46
CA ASP A 249 -3.43 3.50 28.26
C ASP A 249 -2.87 3.63 26.84
N ARG A 250 -1.69 4.21 26.73
CA ARG A 250 -1.01 4.44 25.43
C ARG A 250 -0.62 3.15 24.73
N GLN A 251 -0.34 2.07 25.47
CA GLN A 251 -0.04 0.78 24.86
C GLN A 251 -1.27 0.18 24.20
N GLN A 252 -2.41 0.20 24.90
CA GLN A 252 -3.68 -0.24 24.34
C GLN A 252 -4.10 0.66 23.17
N LEU A 253 -3.93 1.98 23.29
CA LEU A 253 -4.24 2.94 22.22
C LEU A 253 -3.47 2.62 20.93
N VAL A 254 -2.16 2.34 21.01
CA VAL A 254 -1.36 1.96 19.84
C VAL A 254 -1.83 0.64 19.24
N ILE A 255 -2.21 -0.34 20.08
CA ILE A 255 -2.79 -1.60 19.63
C ILE A 255 -4.11 -1.34 18.88
N ASP A 256 -4.99 -0.49 19.42
CA ASP A 256 -6.28 -0.16 18.82
C ASP A 256 -6.13 0.57 17.49
N VAL A 257 -5.18 1.50 17.38
CA VAL A 257 -4.83 2.12 16.08
C VAL A 257 -4.48 1.05 15.05
N HIS A 258 -3.57 0.14 15.37
CA HIS A 258 -3.18 -0.92 14.44
C HIS A 258 -4.37 -1.83 14.11
N LYS A 259 -5.16 -2.25 15.11
CA LYS A 259 -6.35 -3.08 14.89
C LYS A 259 -7.32 -2.40 13.94
N VAL A 260 -7.69 -1.16 14.18
CA VAL A 260 -8.67 -0.42 13.36
C VAL A 260 -8.23 -0.33 11.91
N PHE A 261 -7.00 0.12 11.65
CA PHE A 261 -6.53 0.32 10.28
C PHE A 261 -6.24 -0.98 9.54
N PHE A 262 -5.67 -1.98 10.21
CA PHE A 262 -5.44 -3.30 9.60
C PHE A 262 -6.73 -4.09 9.39
N THR A 263 -7.73 -3.94 10.25
CA THR A 263 -9.07 -4.50 10.01
C THR A 263 -9.72 -3.86 8.78
N MET A 264 -9.66 -2.54 8.62
CA MET A 264 -10.11 -1.89 7.39
C MET A 264 -9.40 -2.47 6.15
N LEU A 265 -8.09 -2.67 6.22
CA LEU A 265 -7.28 -3.18 5.11
C LEU A 265 -7.60 -4.64 4.77
N LEU A 266 -7.66 -5.51 5.80
CA LEU A 266 -7.71 -6.95 5.61
C LEU A 266 -9.14 -7.49 5.50
N ARG A 267 -10.13 -6.81 6.10
CA ARG A 267 -11.53 -7.25 6.10
C ARG A 267 -12.38 -6.57 5.02
N HIS A 268 -12.06 -5.30 4.71
CA HIS A 268 -12.91 -4.48 3.84
C HIS A 268 -12.22 -4.18 2.49
N SER A 269 -13.01 -3.87 1.46
CA SER A 269 -12.50 -3.51 0.13
C SER A 269 -11.93 -2.10 0.06
N ILE A 270 -12.22 -1.28 1.07
CA ILE A 270 -11.76 0.09 1.21
C ILE A 270 -11.14 0.30 2.59
N PHE A 271 -10.06 1.06 2.64
CA PHE A 271 -9.36 1.39 3.88
C PHE A 271 -8.89 2.84 3.86
N HIS A 272 -8.79 3.44 5.03
CA HIS A 272 -8.24 4.77 5.21
C HIS A 272 -6.73 4.74 4.95
N ALA A 273 -6.27 5.50 3.97
CA ALA A 273 -4.88 5.42 3.50
C ALA A 273 -3.97 6.51 4.08
N ASP A 274 -4.52 7.46 4.84
CA ASP A 274 -3.78 8.57 5.45
C ASP A 274 -4.05 8.72 6.96
N PRO A 275 -3.64 7.75 7.81
CA PRO A 275 -3.78 7.83 9.25
C PRO A 275 -2.82 8.85 9.88
N HIS A 276 -2.74 10.06 9.27
CA HIS A 276 -1.88 11.11 9.81
C HIS A 276 -2.33 11.46 11.24
N PRO A 277 -1.40 11.63 12.20
CA PRO A 277 -1.76 11.92 13.59
C PRO A 277 -2.65 13.16 13.77
N GLY A 278 -2.59 14.12 12.82
CA GLY A 278 -3.50 15.28 12.79
C GLY A 278 -4.96 14.94 12.50
N ASN A 279 -5.23 13.76 11.92
CA ASN A 279 -6.56 13.28 11.55
C ASN A 279 -7.12 12.27 12.55
N ILE A 280 -6.40 12.00 13.63
CA ILE A 280 -6.79 11.05 14.68
C ILE A 280 -6.84 11.76 16.01
N SER A 281 -8.00 11.69 16.67
CA SER A 281 -8.16 12.09 18.06
C SER A 281 -8.65 10.93 18.91
N VAL A 282 -8.54 11.07 20.21
CA VAL A 282 -8.89 10.07 21.21
C VAL A 282 -9.93 10.67 22.14
N LYS A 283 -11.03 9.96 22.36
CA LYS A 283 -12.05 10.33 23.32
C LYS A 283 -11.61 9.93 24.74
N ASP A 284 -12.26 10.49 25.75
CA ASP A 284 -11.95 10.20 27.17
C ASP A 284 -12.04 8.71 27.54
N ASP A 285 -12.83 7.92 26.80
CA ASP A 285 -12.96 6.46 26.96
C ASP A 285 -11.91 5.63 26.20
N GLY A 286 -10.95 6.29 25.51
CA GLY A 286 -9.93 5.66 24.70
C GLY A 286 -10.33 5.38 23.26
N SER A 287 -11.58 5.63 22.87
CA SER A 287 -12.06 5.40 21.49
C SER A 287 -11.37 6.35 20.50
N LEU A 288 -11.01 5.83 19.33
CA LEU A 288 -10.39 6.60 18.26
C LEU A 288 -11.45 7.41 17.49
N ILE A 289 -11.15 8.67 17.20
CA ILE A 289 -11.99 9.52 16.33
C ILE A 289 -11.20 9.79 15.06
N LEU A 290 -11.79 9.48 13.89
CA LEU A 290 -11.18 9.70 12.58
C LEU A 290 -11.93 10.79 11.81
N TYR A 291 -11.21 11.77 11.26
CA TYR A 291 -11.83 12.97 10.68
C TYR A 291 -11.68 13.15 9.17
N ASP A 292 -10.56 12.78 8.58
CA ASP A 292 -10.26 13.03 7.17
C ASP A 292 -10.38 11.74 6.35
N PHE A 293 -11.25 11.74 5.34
CA PHE A 293 -11.47 10.59 4.45
C PHE A 293 -11.20 10.94 2.98
N GLY A 294 -10.43 12.00 2.76
CA GLY A 294 -10.01 12.43 1.43
C GLY A 294 -9.15 11.41 0.72
N MET A 295 -8.35 10.64 1.47
CA MET A 295 -7.48 9.61 0.90
C MET A 295 -7.86 8.22 1.37
N ILE A 296 -8.45 7.43 0.48
CA ILE A 296 -8.74 6.02 0.74
C ILE A 296 -8.05 5.10 -0.26
N GLY A 297 -7.60 3.96 0.22
CA GLY A 297 -7.14 2.84 -0.61
C GLY A 297 -8.29 1.90 -0.95
N ARG A 298 -8.18 1.28 -2.13
CA ARG A 298 -9.13 0.26 -2.59
C ARG A 298 -8.36 -0.98 -2.98
N LEU A 299 -8.70 -2.11 -2.38
CA LEU A 299 -8.18 -3.41 -2.76
C LEU A 299 -9.32 -4.30 -3.24
N ASN A 300 -9.12 -4.93 -4.39
CA ASN A 300 -10.03 -5.99 -4.79
C ASN A 300 -9.89 -7.20 -3.85
N ASN A 301 -10.87 -8.07 -3.86
CA ASN A 301 -10.92 -9.23 -2.97
C ASN A 301 -9.69 -10.13 -3.11
N GLU A 302 -9.21 -10.33 -4.33
CA GLU A 302 -8.05 -11.17 -4.63
C GLU A 302 -6.77 -10.60 -4.00
N THR A 303 -6.46 -9.31 -4.22
CA THR A 303 -5.28 -8.67 -3.63
C THR A 303 -5.35 -8.66 -2.10
N ARG A 304 -6.54 -8.44 -1.54
CA ARG A 304 -6.76 -8.47 -0.10
C ARG A 304 -6.47 -9.85 0.50
N LEU A 305 -7.00 -10.91 -0.11
CA LEU A 305 -6.75 -12.28 0.34
C LEU A 305 -5.27 -12.68 0.19
N ARG A 306 -4.59 -12.20 -0.86
CA ARG A 306 -3.13 -12.38 -1.00
C ARG A 306 -2.36 -11.68 0.12
N LEU A 307 -2.79 -10.48 0.56
CA LEU A 307 -2.21 -9.82 1.72
C LEU A 307 -2.44 -10.61 3.00
N VAL A 308 -3.65 -11.15 3.20
CA VAL A 308 -3.94 -12.01 4.36
C VAL A 308 -3.02 -13.23 4.37
N ARG A 309 -2.81 -13.88 3.22
CA ARG A 309 -1.86 -15.00 3.08
C ARG A 309 -0.43 -14.61 3.41
N LEU A 310 0.03 -13.43 2.94
CA LEU A 310 1.35 -12.90 3.29
C LEU A 310 1.49 -12.75 4.81
N TYR A 311 0.51 -12.13 5.44
CA TYR A 311 0.53 -11.92 6.89
C TYR A 311 0.42 -13.21 7.69
N LEU A 312 -0.39 -14.16 7.22
CA LEU A 312 -0.49 -15.48 7.84
C LEU A 312 0.86 -16.21 7.80
N ALA A 313 1.53 -16.22 6.64
CA ALA A 313 2.85 -16.83 6.50
C ALA A 313 3.91 -16.19 7.42
N LEU A 314 3.86 -14.85 7.60
CA LEU A 314 4.74 -14.14 8.54
C LEU A 314 4.45 -14.53 10.00
N VAL A 315 3.18 -14.66 10.38
CA VAL A 315 2.77 -15.09 11.74
C VAL A 315 3.16 -16.54 12.01
N GLU A 316 3.06 -17.41 11.02
CA GLU A 316 3.43 -18.82 11.08
C GLU A 316 4.95 -19.04 10.96
N LYS A 317 5.71 -17.99 10.70
CA LYS A 317 7.18 -18.03 10.55
C LYS A 317 7.63 -18.93 9.39
N ASP A 318 6.95 -18.83 8.28
CA ASP A 318 7.18 -19.63 7.08
C ASP A 318 7.79 -18.77 5.96
N PRO A 319 9.13 -18.68 5.82
CA PRO A 319 9.77 -17.86 4.78
C PRO A 319 9.41 -18.29 3.37
N PRO A 320 9.38 -19.58 3.00
CA PRO A 320 8.97 -20.02 1.68
C PRO A 320 7.54 -19.58 1.30
N ARG A 321 6.56 -19.72 2.20
CA ARG A 321 5.18 -19.25 1.98
C ARG A 321 5.11 -17.73 1.92
N THR A 322 5.92 -17.01 2.71
CA THR A 322 6.02 -15.55 2.67
C THR A 322 6.50 -15.09 1.28
N VAL A 323 7.56 -15.71 0.75
CA VAL A 323 8.09 -15.37 -0.58
C VAL A 323 7.06 -15.68 -1.68
N ASN A 324 6.35 -16.81 -1.60
CA ASN A 324 5.27 -17.13 -2.54
C ASN A 324 4.16 -16.06 -2.51
N ALA A 325 3.73 -15.63 -1.33
CA ALA A 325 2.71 -14.60 -1.19
C ALA A 325 3.18 -13.22 -1.71
N MET A 326 4.46 -12.88 -1.52
CA MET A 326 5.06 -11.66 -2.08
C MET A 326 5.12 -11.70 -3.60
N ASP A 327 5.46 -12.83 -4.19
CA ASP A 327 5.47 -13.03 -5.64
C ASP A 327 4.04 -12.94 -6.23
N ASP A 328 3.08 -13.60 -5.61
CA ASP A 328 1.65 -13.52 -5.97
C ASP A 328 1.11 -12.08 -5.91
N LEU A 329 1.63 -11.24 -5.00
CA LEU A 329 1.32 -9.82 -4.91
C LEU A 329 2.06 -8.96 -5.95
N GLY A 330 3.01 -9.54 -6.71
CA GLY A 330 3.85 -8.83 -7.65
C GLY A 330 4.89 -7.93 -6.97
N MET A 331 5.27 -8.24 -5.74
CA MET A 331 6.25 -7.48 -4.95
C MET A 331 7.70 -7.86 -5.29
N LEU A 332 7.91 -8.89 -6.07
CA LEU A 332 9.23 -9.38 -6.46
C LEU A 332 9.52 -9.11 -7.94
N ALA A 333 10.78 -8.94 -8.30
CA ALA A 333 11.23 -8.85 -9.68
C ALA A 333 11.11 -10.22 -10.37
N PRO A 334 10.88 -10.33 -11.70
CA PRO A 334 10.72 -11.61 -12.36
C PRO A 334 11.95 -12.54 -12.26
N ASP A 335 13.14 -11.95 -12.09
CA ASP A 335 14.45 -12.59 -12.05
C ASP A 335 15.06 -12.60 -10.63
N PHE A 336 14.23 -12.58 -9.59
CA PHE A 336 14.71 -12.59 -8.22
C PHE A 336 15.37 -13.92 -7.83
N ASN A 337 16.43 -13.87 -7.02
CA ASN A 337 17.02 -15.07 -6.43
C ASN A 337 16.22 -15.49 -5.19
N ARG A 338 15.47 -16.59 -5.34
CA ARG A 338 14.57 -17.10 -4.30
C ARG A 338 15.29 -17.40 -2.99
N GLU A 339 16.44 -18.07 -3.02
CA GLU A 339 17.20 -18.45 -1.84
C GLU A 339 17.63 -17.23 -1.02
N VAL A 340 18.08 -16.17 -1.71
CA VAL A 340 18.47 -14.92 -1.05
C VAL A 340 17.29 -14.26 -0.36
N ILE A 341 16.14 -14.22 -1.03
CA ILE A 341 14.93 -13.60 -0.47
C ILE A 341 14.40 -14.41 0.71
N GLU A 342 14.36 -15.74 0.62
CA GLU A 342 13.92 -16.61 1.74
C GLU A 342 14.80 -16.44 2.97
N LYS A 343 16.13 -16.40 2.81
CA LYS A 343 17.07 -16.12 3.91
C LYS A 343 16.86 -14.72 4.51
N GLY A 344 16.67 -13.70 3.67
CA GLY A 344 16.38 -12.35 4.13
C GLY A 344 15.07 -12.24 4.91
N ILE A 345 14.04 -12.94 4.47
CA ILE A 345 12.74 -13.01 5.16
C ILE A 345 12.88 -13.76 6.48
N ASP A 346 13.59 -14.90 6.53
CA ASP A 346 13.85 -15.63 7.78
C ASP A 346 14.52 -14.75 8.83
N MET A 347 15.55 -14.00 8.43
CA MET A 347 16.23 -13.05 9.32
C MET A 347 15.28 -11.92 9.78
N SER A 348 14.45 -11.41 8.90
CA SER A 348 13.46 -10.38 9.23
C SER A 348 12.42 -10.91 10.22
N ILE A 349 11.92 -12.12 10.00
CA ILE A 349 11.00 -12.79 10.92
C ILE A 349 11.66 -12.99 12.30
N LYS A 350 12.89 -13.50 12.36
CA LYS A 350 13.65 -13.64 13.62
C LYS A 350 13.73 -12.31 14.37
N SER A 351 14.04 -11.22 13.66
CA SER A 351 14.11 -9.86 14.22
C SER A 351 12.75 -9.38 14.77
N MET A 352 11.66 -9.59 14.04
CA MET A 352 10.29 -9.26 14.49
C MET A 352 9.88 -9.98 15.78
N TYR A 353 10.46 -11.15 16.05
CA TYR A 353 10.25 -11.91 17.29
C TYR A 353 11.29 -11.61 18.38
N GLY A 354 12.11 -10.55 18.19
CA GLY A 354 13.09 -10.08 19.20
C GLY A 354 14.39 -10.87 19.23
N LYS A 355 14.65 -11.71 18.22
CA LYS A 355 15.95 -12.39 18.05
C LYS A 355 16.82 -11.50 17.15
N LYS A 356 17.99 -11.08 17.63
CA LYS A 356 18.97 -10.39 16.77
C LYS A 356 19.54 -11.40 15.78
N PRO A 357 19.58 -11.08 14.46
CA PRO A 357 20.30 -11.90 13.48
C PRO A 357 21.79 -11.93 13.86
N ASP A 358 22.46 -13.05 13.62
CA ASP A 358 23.90 -13.17 13.77
C ASP A 358 24.59 -12.32 12.70
N GLU A 359 25.64 -11.59 13.08
CA GLU A 359 26.42 -10.76 12.14
C GLU A 359 27.00 -11.59 10.99
N MET A 360 27.45 -12.81 11.25
CA MET A 360 27.94 -13.74 10.22
C MET A 360 26.82 -14.17 9.25
N GLU A 361 25.59 -14.40 9.73
CA GLU A 361 24.44 -14.70 8.88
C GLU A 361 24.12 -13.51 7.96
N VAL A 362 24.15 -12.27 8.50
CA VAL A 362 23.93 -11.04 7.74
C VAL A 362 24.98 -10.87 6.65
N GLU A 363 26.26 -11.05 6.99
CA GLU A 363 27.38 -10.91 6.06
C GLU A 363 27.33 -11.99 4.96
N ALA A 364 27.02 -13.23 5.31
CA ALA A 364 26.84 -14.32 4.34
C ALA A 364 25.67 -14.04 3.38
N LEU A 365 24.53 -13.55 3.90
CA LEU A 365 23.40 -13.17 3.05
C LEU A 365 23.75 -12.03 2.09
N MET A 366 24.42 -10.99 2.58
CA MET A 366 24.85 -9.86 1.76
C MET A 366 25.85 -10.29 0.68
N SER A 367 26.80 -11.17 1.02
CA SER A 367 27.74 -11.74 0.04
C SER A 367 27.00 -12.54 -1.04
N LEU A 368 26.03 -13.36 -0.66
CA LEU A 368 25.23 -14.14 -1.60
C LEU A 368 24.36 -13.22 -2.48
N ALA A 369 23.71 -12.21 -1.89
CA ALA A 369 22.92 -11.23 -2.62
C ALA A 369 23.75 -10.47 -3.67
N ASN A 370 24.93 -9.98 -3.28
CA ASN A 370 25.83 -9.23 -4.17
C ASN A 370 26.37 -10.08 -5.33
N ARG A 371 26.50 -11.39 -5.15
CA ARG A 371 26.96 -12.32 -6.21
C ARG A 371 25.85 -12.71 -7.19
N THR A 372 24.61 -12.76 -6.71
CA THR A 372 23.51 -13.39 -7.46
C THR A 372 22.45 -12.43 -7.95
N MET A 373 22.40 -11.20 -7.38
CA MET A 373 21.40 -10.21 -7.76
C MET A 373 22.06 -8.95 -8.33
N SER A 374 21.83 -8.70 -9.61
CA SER A 374 22.32 -7.49 -10.31
C SER A 374 21.39 -6.28 -10.11
N LYS A 375 20.18 -6.48 -9.58
CA LYS A 375 19.16 -5.44 -9.39
C LYS A 375 18.42 -5.65 -8.08
N PHE A 376 17.88 -4.56 -7.55
CA PHE A 376 17.02 -4.59 -6.37
C PHE A 376 15.79 -5.49 -6.64
N PRO A 377 15.56 -6.55 -5.83
CA PRO A 377 14.60 -7.60 -6.15
C PRO A 377 13.15 -7.23 -5.86
N PHE A 378 12.91 -6.14 -5.13
CA PHE A 378 11.56 -5.76 -4.72
C PHE A 378 10.95 -4.73 -5.67
N LYS A 379 9.65 -4.88 -5.90
CA LYS A 379 8.81 -3.93 -6.64
C LYS A 379 7.65 -3.48 -5.76
N LEU A 380 7.19 -2.27 -5.97
CA LEU A 380 5.99 -1.76 -5.34
C LEU A 380 4.82 -1.79 -6.34
N PRO A 381 3.88 -2.74 -6.21
CA PRO A 381 2.67 -2.72 -7.00
C PRO A 381 1.85 -1.46 -6.73
N LYS A 382 1.28 -0.87 -7.79
CA LYS A 382 0.53 0.40 -7.68
C LYS A 382 -0.62 0.35 -6.67
N ASN A 383 -1.32 -0.78 -6.61
CA ASN A 383 -2.43 -1.03 -5.70
C ASN A 383 -2.00 -1.16 -4.22
N LEU A 384 -0.71 -1.40 -3.95
CA LEU A 384 -0.17 -1.51 -2.60
C LEU A 384 0.53 -0.22 -2.10
N ALA A 385 0.72 0.79 -2.96
CA ALA A 385 1.41 2.03 -2.56
C ALA A 385 0.72 2.74 -1.39
N LEU A 386 -0.61 2.83 -1.43
CA LEU A 386 -1.41 3.45 -0.37
C LEU A 386 -1.41 2.62 0.92
N TYR A 387 -1.37 1.30 0.81
CA TYR A 387 -1.20 0.41 1.96
C TYR A 387 0.14 0.65 2.66
N LEU A 388 1.26 0.73 1.91
CA LEU A 388 2.57 1.00 2.51
C LEU A 388 2.62 2.39 3.15
N ARG A 389 2.01 3.41 2.53
CA ARG A 389 1.86 4.73 3.15
C ARG A 389 1.14 4.65 4.49
N MET A 390 -0.01 3.97 4.54
CA MET A 390 -0.77 3.76 5.78
C MET A 390 0.11 3.11 6.86
N SER A 391 0.80 2.02 6.52
CA SER A 391 1.64 1.27 7.45
C SER A 391 2.79 2.12 8.01
N THR A 392 3.47 2.90 7.15
CA THR A 392 4.57 3.79 7.58
C THR A 392 4.09 4.88 8.53
N ILE A 393 2.90 5.46 8.27
CA ILE A 393 2.35 6.51 9.15
C ILE A 393 1.96 5.93 10.51
N ILE A 394 1.34 4.75 10.54
CA ILE A 394 0.99 4.05 11.79
C ILE A 394 2.23 3.70 12.60
N GLU A 395 3.29 3.25 11.93
CA GLU A 395 4.59 3.01 12.58
C GLU A 395 5.15 4.29 13.23
N GLY A 396 5.00 5.45 12.58
CA GLY A 396 5.35 6.75 13.14
C GLY A 396 4.58 7.09 14.43
N ILE A 397 3.29 6.73 14.52
CA ILE A 397 2.48 6.89 15.73
C ILE A 397 3.05 6.02 16.86
N TYR A 398 3.35 4.76 16.57
CA TYR A 398 3.99 3.84 17.53
C TYR A 398 5.28 4.42 18.11
N HIS A 399 6.19 4.91 17.26
CA HIS A 399 7.44 5.51 17.70
C HIS A 399 7.24 6.76 18.57
N THR A 400 6.22 7.56 18.28
CA THR A 400 5.89 8.75 19.06
C THR A 400 5.47 8.39 20.49
N HIS A 401 4.69 7.33 20.66
CA HIS A 401 4.19 6.90 21.98
C HIS A 401 5.23 6.17 22.83
N LYS A 402 6.33 5.67 22.24
CA LYS A 402 7.44 4.97 22.94
C LYS A 402 6.96 3.80 23.81
N VAL A 403 6.04 2.99 23.33
CA VAL A 403 5.49 1.81 24.02
C VAL A 403 6.13 0.52 23.55
N ASP A 404 6.08 -0.55 24.34
CA ASP A 404 6.53 -1.89 23.89
C ASP A 404 5.46 -2.52 23.01
N PHE A 405 5.63 -2.38 21.71
CA PHE A 405 4.68 -2.86 20.71
C PHE A 405 5.28 -3.98 19.88
N LYS A 406 4.55 -5.08 19.76
CA LYS A 406 4.95 -6.24 18.95
C LYS A 406 3.93 -6.46 17.83
N PHE A 407 4.19 -5.88 16.68
CA PHE A 407 3.29 -5.92 15.51
C PHE A 407 2.77 -7.32 15.19
N ILE A 408 3.64 -8.33 15.19
CA ILE A 408 3.26 -9.73 14.88
C ILE A 408 2.21 -10.28 15.84
N LYS A 409 2.24 -9.91 17.14
CA LYS A 409 1.22 -10.34 18.11
C LYS A 409 -0.15 -9.72 17.78
N VAL A 410 -0.16 -8.44 17.50
CA VAL A 410 -1.40 -7.71 17.13
C VAL A 410 -1.93 -8.23 15.81
N LEU A 411 -1.07 -8.47 14.84
CA LEU A 411 -1.45 -9.03 13.55
C LEU A 411 -2.10 -10.41 13.70
N ARG A 412 -1.51 -11.31 14.51
CA ARG A 412 -2.11 -12.62 14.82
C ARG A 412 -3.50 -12.46 15.41
N GLN A 413 -3.65 -11.56 16.37
CA GLN A 413 -4.93 -11.29 17.02
C GLN A 413 -5.98 -10.80 16.01
N ILE A 414 -5.62 -9.90 15.09
CA ILE A 414 -6.51 -9.45 14.01
C ILE A 414 -6.93 -10.62 13.11
N LEU A 415 -5.98 -11.47 12.70
CA LEU A 415 -6.27 -12.61 11.83
C LEU A 415 -7.23 -13.61 12.49
N GLU A 416 -7.08 -13.82 13.79
CA GLU A 416 -7.95 -14.70 14.60
C GLU A 416 -9.32 -14.09 14.83
N GLU A 417 -9.41 -12.86 15.36
CA GLU A 417 -10.65 -12.14 15.68
C GLU A 417 -11.52 -11.94 14.44
N GLU A 418 -10.93 -11.63 13.29
CA GLU A 418 -11.64 -11.40 12.02
C GLU A 418 -11.91 -12.68 11.22
N SER A 419 -11.56 -13.86 11.77
CA SER A 419 -11.72 -15.17 11.10
C SER A 419 -11.04 -15.26 9.73
N LEU A 420 -9.99 -14.45 9.50
CA LEU A 420 -9.30 -14.34 8.20
C LEU A 420 -8.40 -15.55 7.91
N ILE A 421 -8.00 -16.31 8.93
CA ILE A 421 -7.17 -17.51 8.80
C ILE A 421 -7.86 -18.55 7.89
N LYS A 422 -9.14 -18.82 8.15
CA LYS A 422 -9.92 -19.78 7.34
C LYS A 422 -10.03 -19.32 5.88
N ASP A 423 -10.30 -18.03 5.67
CA ASP A 423 -10.43 -17.46 4.32
C ASP A 423 -9.10 -17.55 3.56
N ALA A 424 -7.97 -17.33 4.24
CA ALA A 424 -6.63 -17.44 3.66
C ALA A 424 -6.33 -18.88 3.20
N TYR A 425 -6.60 -19.89 4.03
CA TYR A 425 -6.39 -21.29 3.66
C TYR A 425 -7.29 -21.75 2.51
N ILE A 426 -8.56 -21.36 2.50
CA ILE A 426 -9.48 -21.68 1.40
C ILE A 426 -8.94 -21.09 0.08
N GLU A 427 -8.48 -19.86 0.10
CA GLU A 427 -7.93 -19.21 -1.09
C GLU A 427 -6.61 -19.85 -1.53
N GLU A 428 -5.76 -20.25 -0.60
CA GLU A 428 -4.51 -20.96 -0.90
C GLU A 428 -4.78 -22.29 -1.60
N ILE A 429 -5.77 -23.06 -1.14
CA ILE A 429 -6.20 -24.30 -1.79
C ILE A 429 -6.71 -24.01 -3.20
N LYS A 430 -7.58 -23.01 -3.39
CA LYS A 430 -8.09 -22.61 -4.71
C LYS A 430 -6.96 -22.19 -5.65
N HIS A 431 -6.00 -21.40 -5.14
CA HIS A 431 -4.88 -20.92 -5.93
C HIS A 431 -3.92 -22.05 -6.33
N SER A 432 -3.67 -22.99 -5.42
CA SER A 432 -2.86 -24.19 -5.70
C SER A 432 -3.55 -25.08 -6.74
N PHE A 433 -4.87 -25.25 -6.63
CA PHE A 433 -5.64 -25.99 -7.64
C PHE A 433 -5.62 -25.29 -9.01
N LYS A 434 -5.73 -23.96 -9.04
CA LYS A 434 -5.67 -23.20 -10.30
C LYS A 434 -4.28 -23.26 -10.95
N ARG A 435 -3.21 -23.21 -10.17
CA ARG A 435 -1.82 -23.45 -10.67
C ARG A 435 -1.67 -24.85 -11.21
N PHE A 436 -2.16 -25.85 -10.50
CA PHE A 436 -2.13 -27.25 -10.96
C PHE A 436 -2.90 -27.44 -12.27
N ALA A 437 -4.11 -26.88 -12.38
CA ALA A 437 -4.90 -26.94 -13.62
C ALA A 437 -4.18 -26.26 -14.78
N LYS A 438 -3.53 -25.10 -14.56
CA LYS A 438 -2.74 -24.41 -15.58
C LYS A 438 -1.53 -25.24 -16.01
N THR A 439 -0.80 -25.84 -15.06
CA THR A 439 0.35 -26.70 -15.35
C THR A 439 -0.09 -27.93 -16.16
N LEU A 440 -1.26 -28.51 -15.87
CA LEU A 440 -1.85 -29.59 -16.67
C LEU A 440 -2.19 -29.13 -18.09
N ASP A 441 -2.77 -27.94 -18.24
CA ASP A 441 -3.13 -27.38 -19.54
C ASP A 441 -1.87 -27.08 -20.37
N ASP A 442 -0.85 -26.46 -19.75
CA ASP A 442 0.47 -26.23 -20.35
C ASP A 442 1.15 -27.58 -20.76
N THR A 443 1.01 -28.62 -19.92
CA THR A 443 1.55 -29.96 -20.23
C THR A 443 0.78 -30.64 -21.36
N LEU A 444 -0.54 -30.45 -21.42
CA LEU A 444 -1.38 -30.98 -22.50
C LEU A 444 -1.12 -30.26 -23.83
N THR A 445 -0.75 -29.01 -23.84
CA THR A 445 -0.34 -28.27 -25.05
C THR A 445 1.01 -28.72 -25.58
N ILE A 446 1.90 -29.29 -24.76
CA ILE A 446 3.18 -29.90 -25.17
C ILE A 446 2.97 -31.31 -25.72
N ALA A 447 1.88 -31.99 -25.33
CA ALA A 447 1.60 -33.37 -25.81
C ALA A 447 1.55 -33.52 -27.33
N PRO A 448 1.01 -32.59 -28.14
CA PRO A 448 1.07 -32.64 -29.60
C PRO A 448 2.49 -32.51 -30.14
N GLU A 449 3.35 -31.70 -29.53
CA GLU A 449 4.76 -31.55 -29.94
C GLU A 449 5.58 -32.81 -29.62
N ILE A 450 5.33 -33.41 -28.43
CA ILE A 450 5.93 -34.72 -28.08
C ILE A 450 5.44 -35.79 -29.04
N LYS A 451 4.15 -35.78 -29.40
CA LYS A 451 3.60 -36.72 -30.38
C LYS A 451 4.23 -36.51 -31.75
N LYS A 452 4.39 -35.27 -32.21
CA LYS A 452 5.06 -34.94 -33.47
C LYS A 452 6.52 -35.37 -33.44
N PHE A 453 7.26 -35.13 -32.38
CA PHE A 453 8.63 -35.59 -32.15
C PHE A 453 8.73 -37.12 -32.13
N MET A 454 7.78 -37.81 -31.53
CA MET A 454 7.70 -39.28 -31.52
C MET A 454 7.34 -39.84 -32.93
N ASP A 455 6.45 -39.19 -33.66
CA ASP A 455 6.06 -39.57 -35.01
C ASP A 455 7.21 -39.32 -36.02
N GLU A 456 7.95 -38.24 -35.90
CA GLU A 456 9.15 -37.94 -36.68
C GLU A 456 10.30 -38.92 -36.40
N ASN A 457 10.42 -39.44 -35.18
CA ASN A 457 11.43 -40.43 -34.79
C ASN A 457 10.93 -41.90 -34.86
N ARG A 458 9.72 -42.14 -35.33
CA ARG A 458 9.12 -43.48 -35.46
C ARG A 458 9.92 -44.43 -36.35
N VAL A 459 10.65 -43.89 -37.33
CA VAL A 459 11.52 -44.65 -38.21
C VAL A 459 12.72 -45.28 -37.47
N LEU A 460 13.15 -44.68 -36.36
CA LEU A 460 14.24 -45.20 -35.52
C LEU A 460 13.77 -46.26 -34.51
N MET A 461 12.46 -46.29 -34.17
CA MET A 461 11.90 -47.22 -33.18
C MET A 461 11.17 -48.44 -33.75
N GLN A 462 11.09 -48.61 -35.06
CA GLN A 462 10.36 -49.72 -35.71
C GLN A 462 11.01 -51.10 -35.62
N LYS A 463 11.96 -51.31 -34.73
CA LYS A 463 12.61 -52.63 -34.57
C LYS A 463 12.21 -53.45 -33.33
N ASN A 464 11.16 -53.09 -32.61
CA ASN A 464 10.64 -54.04 -31.59
C ASN A 464 9.11 -54.04 -31.53
N LYS A 465 8.58 -55.23 -31.75
CA LYS A 465 7.17 -55.58 -31.92
C LYS A 465 6.30 -55.43 -30.68
N ARG A 466 5.04 -55.06 -30.95
CA ARG A 466 3.78 -55.48 -30.30
C ARG A 466 3.81 -55.64 -28.78
N GLY A 467 3.30 -54.66 -28.12
CA GLY A 467 2.85 -54.77 -26.75
C GLY A 467 2.48 -53.41 -26.18
N SER A 468 1.18 -53.09 -26.26
CA SER A 468 0.48 -52.19 -25.38
C SER A 468 0.84 -50.69 -25.36
N ASN A 469 0.19 -49.93 -26.21
CA ASN A 469 0.09 -48.48 -26.13
C ASN A 469 -0.49 -48.02 -24.77
N THR A 470 -1.28 -48.85 -24.11
CA THR A 470 -1.90 -48.59 -22.79
C THR A 470 -0.87 -48.54 -21.66
N LEU A 471 0.16 -49.38 -21.66
CA LEU A 471 1.23 -49.36 -20.67
C LEU A 471 2.10 -48.11 -20.82
N LEU A 472 2.43 -47.71 -22.03
CA LEU A 472 3.25 -46.54 -22.28
C LEU A 472 2.50 -45.25 -21.86
N SER A 473 1.23 -45.14 -22.27
CA SER A 473 0.37 -44.01 -21.89
C SER A 473 0.11 -43.97 -20.39
N GLY A 474 -0.10 -45.12 -19.76
CA GLY A 474 -0.29 -45.21 -18.31
C GLY A 474 0.98 -44.91 -17.52
N SER A 475 2.15 -45.32 -18.03
CA SER A 475 3.44 -45.00 -17.41
C SER A 475 3.76 -43.51 -17.47
N ILE A 476 3.45 -42.86 -18.59
CA ILE A 476 3.63 -41.42 -18.77
C ILE A 476 2.69 -40.66 -17.82
N LEU A 477 1.42 -41.05 -17.75
CA LEU A 477 0.42 -40.42 -16.88
C LEU A 477 0.77 -40.62 -15.39
N SER A 478 1.11 -41.86 -15.00
CA SER A 478 1.56 -42.18 -13.64
C SER A 478 2.82 -41.44 -13.29
N GLY A 479 3.81 -41.35 -14.19
CA GLY A 479 5.03 -40.58 -13.99
C GLY A 479 4.74 -39.09 -13.81
N ALA A 480 3.88 -38.50 -14.63
CA ALA A 480 3.50 -37.09 -14.51
C ALA A 480 2.80 -36.81 -13.16
N VAL A 481 1.89 -37.69 -12.72
CA VAL A 481 1.22 -37.59 -11.42
C VAL A 481 2.21 -37.78 -10.29
N PHE A 482 3.17 -38.70 -10.40
CA PHE A 482 4.21 -38.93 -9.38
C PHE A 482 5.14 -37.73 -9.24
N PHE A 483 5.67 -37.20 -10.35
CA PHE A 483 6.54 -36.03 -10.31
C PHE A 483 5.80 -34.77 -9.82
N GLY A 484 4.57 -34.56 -10.26
CA GLY A 484 3.71 -33.49 -9.75
C GLY A 484 3.47 -33.61 -8.24
N SER A 485 3.27 -34.84 -7.76
CA SER A 485 3.04 -35.12 -6.34
C SER A 485 4.30 -34.99 -5.51
N ALA A 486 5.46 -35.41 -6.02
CA ALA A 486 6.75 -35.19 -5.38
C ALA A 486 7.09 -33.70 -5.26
N PHE A 487 6.71 -32.90 -6.25
CA PHE A 487 6.83 -31.44 -6.20
C PHE A 487 5.87 -30.82 -5.18
N LEU A 488 4.65 -31.32 -5.07
CA LEU A 488 3.66 -30.89 -4.08
C LEU A 488 3.99 -31.38 -2.66
N PHE A 489 4.77 -32.46 -2.50
CA PHE A 489 5.22 -32.95 -1.22
C PHE A 489 6.11 -31.92 -0.47
N GLN A 490 6.85 -31.10 -1.23
CA GLN A 490 7.63 -29.99 -0.65
C GLN A 490 6.75 -28.84 -0.10
N SER A 491 5.52 -28.71 -0.61
CA SER A 491 4.59 -27.63 -0.21
C SER A 491 3.45 -28.10 0.72
N SER A 492 3.11 -29.39 0.69
CA SER A 492 2.11 -30.02 1.57
C SER A 492 2.30 -31.54 1.55
N GLU A 493 2.77 -32.08 2.66
CA GLU A 493 3.01 -33.52 2.84
C GLU A 493 1.75 -34.37 2.57
N THR A 494 0.58 -33.89 3.02
CA THR A 494 -0.70 -34.58 2.81
C THR A 494 -1.10 -34.66 1.33
N ILE A 495 -0.98 -33.55 0.58
CA ILE A 495 -1.35 -33.50 -0.84
C ILE A 495 -0.34 -34.31 -1.68
N GLY A 496 0.94 -34.21 -1.34
CA GLY A 496 1.98 -34.99 -1.98
C GLY A 496 1.76 -36.50 -1.78
N THR A 497 1.43 -36.93 -0.59
CA THR A 497 1.15 -38.34 -0.25
C THR A 497 -0.06 -38.87 -1.01
N ILE A 498 -1.17 -38.12 -1.05
CA ILE A 498 -2.38 -38.51 -1.81
C ILE A 498 -2.05 -38.67 -3.29
N GLY A 499 -1.30 -37.77 -3.87
CA GLY A 499 -0.93 -37.83 -5.27
C GLY A 499 0.04 -38.99 -5.61
N ILE A 500 0.98 -39.32 -4.69
CA ILE A 500 1.84 -40.50 -4.86
C ILE A 500 1.02 -41.79 -4.85
N ILE A 501 0.05 -41.88 -3.93
CA ILE A 501 -0.89 -43.03 -3.88
C ILE A 501 -1.73 -43.12 -5.17
N ALA A 502 -2.24 -41.99 -5.64
CA ALA A 502 -2.99 -41.93 -6.91
C ALA A 502 -2.13 -42.36 -8.11
N SER A 503 -0.87 -41.95 -8.17
CA SER A 503 0.09 -42.38 -9.20
C SER A 503 0.30 -43.90 -9.18
N ALA A 504 0.50 -44.48 -7.99
CA ALA A 504 0.65 -45.93 -7.84
C ALA A 504 -0.61 -46.70 -8.26
N ALA A 505 -1.80 -46.17 -7.94
CA ALA A 505 -3.08 -46.76 -8.36
C ALA A 505 -3.24 -46.73 -9.89
N ILE A 506 -2.91 -45.62 -10.57
CA ILE A 506 -2.95 -45.50 -12.05
C ILE A 506 -2.01 -46.53 -12.68
N MET A 507 -0.79 -46.68 -12.17
CA MET A 507 0.16 -47.67 -12.67
C MET A 507 -0.37 -49.09 -12.47
N GLY A 508 -0.94 -49.38 -11.29
CA GLY A 508 -1.54 -50.70 -10.98
C GLY A 508 -2.68 -51.05 -11.94
N ILE A 509 -3.57 -50.08 -12.24
CA ILE A 509 -4.66 -50.27 -13.22
C ILE A 509 -4.11 -50.55 -14.62
N CYS A 510 -3.08 -49.82 -15.04
CA CYS A 510 -2.47 -50.03 -16.37
C CYS A 510 -1.77 -51.37 -16.49
N VAL A 511 -1.12 -51.86 -15.45
CA VAL A 511 -0.52 -53.19 -15.40
C VAL A 511 -1.59 -54.29 -15.40
N ALA A 512 -2.67 -54.10 -14.62
CA ALA A 512 -3.79 -55.07 -14.62
C ALA A 512 -4.53 -55.14 -15.96
N ALA A 513 -4.70 -54.00 -16.64
CA ALA A 513 -5.30 -53.95 -17.97
C ALA A 513 -4.45 -54.60 -19.06
N ARG A 514 -3.14 -54.79 -18.84
CA ARG A 514 -2.25 -55.54 -19.76
C ARG A 514 -2.43 -57.03 -19.66
N ASN A 515 -2.78 -57.54 -18.48
CA ASN A 515 -2.87 -58.95 -18.19
C ASN A 515 -4.27 -59.54 -18.53
N ARG A 516 -5.15 -58.70 -19.05
CA ARG A 516 -6.40 -59.07 -19.71
C ARG A 516 -6.27 -58.92 -21.25
#